data_06e9231435ebddce3249b470b0191a27
#
_entry.id   06e9231435ebddce3249b470b0191a27
#
_cell.length_a   1.000
_cell.length_b   1.000
_cell.length_c   1.000
_cell.angle_alpha   90.00
_cell.angle_beta   90.00
_cell.angle_gamma   90.00
#
_symmetry.space_group_name_H-M   'P 1'
#
loop_
_entity.id
_entity.type
_entity.pdbx_description
1 polymer ?
#
loop_
_entity_poly.entity_id
_entity_poly.type
_entity_poly.pdbx_seq_one_letter_code
_entity_poly.pdbx_strand_id
1 'polypeptide(L)'
;NKLNNPHLFLNNPINILGSDGKMSVLTSLKFFLEANKKKITCFTSPHLYDPCHRIWLKNKHISLKEINFSRKIIEKTNVKLTLFELLTCIYIIAARRQKDISHNLVESGLLFKKDSTNLWSYPKAQIVTNINFQHQEWVNPKTIKEICKQKVGYLSKNTVIYIAKQKPQTLRIIKKILKSNPSKIVYASSWKLKKEKNYYIYKDKNNVIPIKSKFIHSDALLNNLCLAIKVALDFGIKKEIIIKTIPKIKFEGRLQYLKKGRLIKKINYNENLLLDGCHSISSGANLNNYLKSLKKPIYGIWGMQKNKMPEKFIKIFKKNIKKLITIKIPNEPNAIDAKTLSEIAKKYDFKVQPATNIYQAIKKISDNKRKTIVIFGSLYLIGDVLKKNSYF
;
A
#
# COMPACT_ATOMS: atom_id res chain seq x y z
N ASN A 1 -23.13 13.32 13.22
CA ASN A 1 -23.90 13.87 14.35
C ASN A 1 -24.52 12.77 15.23
N LYS A 2 -25.12 11.70 14.69
CA LYS A 2 -25.75 10.63 15.49
C LYS A 2 -24.78 9.86 16.44
N LEU A 3 -23.48 9.96 16.23
CA LEU A 3 -22.44 9.38 17.09
C LEU A 3 -21.72 10.46 17.94
N ASN A 4 -22.26 11.67 18.06
CA ASN A 4 -21.65 12.80 18.78
C ASN A 4 -20.23 13.14 18.28
N ASN A 5 -20.03 13.07 16.97
CA ASN A 5 -18.80 13.47 16.27
C ASN A 5 -17.50 12.94 16.90
N PRO A 6 -17.35 11.62 17.12
CA PRO A 6 -16.22 11.04 17.85
C PRO A 6 -14.85 11.32 17.20
N HIS A 7 -14.82 11.65 15.90
CA HIS A 7 -13.61 11.99 15.17
C HIS A 7 -12.95 13.29 15.66
N LEU A 8 -13.71 14.22 16.24
CA LEU A 8 -13.17 15.49 16.79
C LEU A 8 -12.27 15.29 18.00
N PHE A 9 -12.37 14.12 18.67
CA PHE A 9 -11.56 13.78 19.84
C PHE A 9 -10.29 12.96 19.49
N LEU A 10 -10.00 12.77 18.20
CA LEU A 10 -8.78 12.10 17.78
C LEU A 10 -7.64 13.11 17.64
N ASN A 11 -6.57 12.92 18.42
CA ASN A 11 -5.42 13.82 18.41
C ASN A 11 -4.60 13.70 17.11
N ASN A 12 -4.20 14.84 16.55
CA ASN A 12 -3.30 14.93 15.41
C ASN A 12 -3.62 13.92 14.28
N PRO A 13 -4.82 13.95 13.69
CA PRO A 13 -5.13 13.07 12.56
C PRO A 13 -4.27 13.43 11.34
N ILE A 14 -3.80 12.40 10.64
CA ILE A 14 -2.98 12.51 9.44
C ILE A 14 -3.63 11.72 8.33
N ASN A 15 -4.12 12.38 7.30
CA ASN A 15 -4.66 11.71 6.13
C ASN A 15 -3.54 11.32 5.17
N ILE A 16 -3.61 10.09 4.65
CA ILE A 16 -2.69 9.59 3.63
C ILE A 16 -3.51 9.15 2.43
N LEU A 17 -3.38 9.86 1.31
CA LEU A 17 -4.19 9.68 0.12
C LEU A 17 -3.33 9.60 -1.14
N GLY A 18 -3.93 9.19 -2.25
CA GLY A 18 -3.24 9.01 -3.54
C GLY A 18 -3.71 7.76 -4.26
N SER A 19 -3.03 7.38 -5.33
CA SER A 19 -3.33 6.13 -6.06
C SER A 19 -2.46 4.99 -5.54
N ASP A 20 -1.15 5.15 -5.57
CA ASP A 20 -0.18 4.13 -5.16
C ASP A 20 0.69 4.63 -4.00
N GLY A 21 1.12 3.72 -3.11
CA GLY A 21 2.10 4.02 -2.07
C GLY A 21 1.55 4.45 -0.72
N LYS A 22 0.23 4.62 -0.55
CA LYS A 22 -0.40 5.02 0.72
C LYS A 22 0.05 4.15 1.89
N MET A 23 -0.14 2.83 1.79
CA MET A 23 0.26 1.87 2.82
C MET A 23 1.77 1.93 3.13
N SER A 24 2.64 2.11 2.11
CA SER A 24 4.08 2.17 2.34
C SER A 24 4.49 3.42 3.12
N VAL A 25 3.88 4.57 2.83
CA VAL A 25 4.11 5.83 3.57
C VAL A 25 3.58 5.70 4.99
N LEU A 26 2.35 5.22 5.15
CA LEU A 26 1.72 5.01 6.46
C LEU A 26 2.56 4.07 7.33
N THR A 27 2.97 2.92 6.79
CA THR A 27 3.81 1.95 7.50
C THR A 27 5.14 2.56 7.93
N SER A 28 5.83 3.28 7.02
CA SER A 28 7.11 3.92 7.35
C SER A 28 6.94 4.95 8.46
N LEU A 29 5.91 5.80 8.37
CA LEU A 29 5.63 6.82 9.37
C LEU A 29 5.23 6.20 10.72
N LYS A 30 4.43 5.11 10.71
CA LYS A 30 4.11 4.31 11.89
C LYS A 30 5.40 3.88 12.59
N PHE A 31 6.33 3.24 11.89
CA PHE A 31 7.59 2.78 12.46
C PHE A 31 8.42 3.93 13.05
N PHE A 32 8.48 5.09 12.41
CA PHE A 32 9.21 6.24 12.92
C PHE A 32 8.58 6.83 14.18
N LEU A 33 7.26 6.98 14.21
CA LEU A 33 6.54 7.49 15.38
C LEU A 33 6.66 6.55 16.57
N GLU A 34 6.48 5.23 16.36
CA GLU A 34 6.62 4.23 17.41
C GLU A 34 8.07 4.16 17.95
N ALA A 35 9.09 4.24 17.06
CA ALA A 35 10.48 4.31 17.48
C ALA A 35 10.79 5.57 18.31
N ASN A 36 10.07 6.67 18.07
CA ASN A 36 10.11 7.90 18.86
C ASN A 36 9.14 7.83 20.07
N LYS A 37 8.79 6.64 20.55
CA LYS A 37 7.93 6.37 21.72
C LYS A 37 6.53 7.02 21.64
N LYS A 38 6.03 7.32 20.44
CA LYS A 38 4.68 7.85 20.24
C LYS A 38 3.67 6.70 20.19
N LYS A 39 2.61 6.79 20.98
CA LYS A 39 1.46 5.89 20.89
C LYS A 39 0.57 6.36 19.75
N ILE A 40 0.26 5.48 18.81
CA ILE A 40 -0.48 5.84 17.60
C ILE A 40 -1.60 4.85 17.32
N THR A 41 -2.58 5.29 16.51
CA THR A 41 -3.51 4.38 15.85
C THR A 41 -3.36 4.49 14.34
N CYS A 42 -3.75 3.43 13.62
CA CYS A 42 -3.76 3.45 12.16
C CYS A 42 -5.06 2.86 11.63
N PHE A 43 -5.56 3.46 10.54
CA PHE A 43 -6.61 2.89 9.69
C PHE A 43 -6.07 2.70 8.28
N THR A 44 -6.17 1.47 7.76
CA THR A 44 -5.61 1.08 6.45
C THR A 44 -6.61 0.33 5.58
N SER A 45 -6.42 0.35 4.26
CA SER A 45 -7.28 -0.38 3.32
C SER A 45 -6.56 -0.75 2.03
N PRO A 46 -6.87 -1.95 1.46
CA PRO A 46 -7.62 -3.05 2.06
C PRO A 46 -6.78 -3.85 3.09
N HIS A 47 -7.37 -4.84 3.75
CA HIS A 47 -6.61 -5.85 4.51
C HIS A 47 -6.03 -6.91 3.55
N LEU A 48 -5.03 -7.64 4.00
CA LEU A 48 -4.48 -8.78 3.25
C LEU A 48 -5.37 -10.02 3.40
N TYR A 49 -5.55 -10.53 4.61
CA TYR A 49 -6.34 -11.74 4.88
C TYR A 49 -7.22 -11.67 6.13
N ASP A 50 -6.99 -10.70 7.03
CA ASP A 50 -7.77 -10.52 8.25
C ASP A 50 -8.29 -9.09 8.33
N PRO A 51 -9.61 -8.86 8.44
CA PRO A 51 -10.19 -7.52 8.60
C PRO A 51 -9.60 -6.73 9.77
N CYS A 52 -9.17 -7.40 10.84
CA CYS A 52 -8.52 -6.78 11.98
C CYS A 52 -7.22 -6.03 11.60
N HIS A 53 -6.53 -6.45 10.53
CA HIS A 53 -5.33 -5.78 10.04
C HIS A 53 -5.56 -4.36 9.51
N ARG A 54 -6.82 -3.96 9.28
CA ARG A 54 -7.15 -2.59 8.88
C ARG A 54 -6.98 -1.57 10.00
N ILE A 55 -7.03 -2.02 11.26
CA ILE A 55 -7.03 -1.12 12.41
C ILE A 55 -5.92 -1.52 13.39
N TRP A 56 -4.96 -0.63 13.57
CA TRP A 56 -3.91 -0.72 14.57
C TRP A 56 -4.22 0.19 15.75
N LEU A 57 -4.16 -0.34 16.97
CA LEU A 57 -4.44 0.36 18.21
C LEU A 57 -3.23 0.27 19.14
N LYS A 58 -2.42 1.31 19.23
CA LYS A 58 -1.18 1.42 20.04
C LYS A 58 -0.11 0.38 19.65
N ASN A 59 -0.31 -0.88 20.02
CA ASN A 59 0.68 -1.95 19.91
C ASN A 59 0.12 -3.26 19.34
N LYS A 60 -1.16 -3.29 18.97
CA LYS A 60 -1.85 -4.47 18.44
C LYS A 60 -2.88 -4.11 17.39
N HIS A 61 -3.27 -5.06 16.58
CA HIS A 61 -4.47 -4.95 15.77
C HIS A 61 -5.73 -5.03 16.63
N ILE A 62 -6.80 -4.39 16.15
CA ILE A 62 -8.12 -4.49 16.77
C ILE A 62 -8.55 -5.96 16.84
N SER A 63 -9.25 -6.34 17.89
CA SER A 63 -9.85 -7.67 18.02
C SER A 63 -11.25 -7.72 17.40
N LEU A 64 -11.73 -8.91 17.02
CA LEU A 64 -13.13 -9.11 16.59
C LEU A 64 -14.13 -8.68 17.65
N LYS A 65 -13.82 -8.84 18.93
CA LYS A 65 -14.63 -8.38 20.05
C LYS A 65 -14.80 -6.84 20.03
N GLU A 66 -13.71 -6.11 19.79
CA GLU A 66 -13.73 -4.64 19.70
C GLU A 66 -14.45 -4.15 18.43
N ILE A 67 -14.29 -4.87 17.29
CA ILE A 67 -15.05 -4.61 16.05
C ILE A 67 -16.55 -4.76 16.32
N ASN A 68 -16.97 -5.89 16.89
CA ASN A 68 -18.38 -6.16 17.19
C ASN A 68 -18.96 -5.19 18.20
N PHE A 69 -18.20 -4.79 19.22
CA PHE A 69 -18.62 -3.75 20.17
C PHE A 69 -18.90 -2.42 19.43
N SER A 70 -17.96 -1.96 18.60
CA SER A 70 -18.11 -0.70 17.86
C SER A 70 -19.26 -0.77 16.86
N ARG A 71 -19.44 -1.93 16.19
CA ARG A 71 -20.54 -2.18 15.27
C ARG A 71 -21.90 -2.05 15.95
N LYS A 72 -22.10 -2.65 17.13
CA LYS A 72 -23.35 -2.54 17.91
C LYS A 72 -23.71 -1.09 18.24
N ILE A 73 -22.73 -0.22 18.52
CA ILE A 73 -22.97 1.22 18.75
C ILE A 73 -23.44 1.89 17.48
N ILE A 74 -22.85 1.57 16.33
CA ILE A 74 -23.19 2.16 15.03
C ILE A 74 -24.59 1.71 14.60
N GLU A 75 -24.95 0.44 14.76
CA GLU A 75 -26.24 -0.14 14.39
C GLU A 75 -27.41 0.57 15.10
N LYS A 76 -27.25 1.01 16.35
CA LYS A 76 -28.25 1.80 17.09
C LYS A 76 -28.60 3.14 16.43
N THR A 77 -27.78 3.64 15.51
CA THR A 77 -28.05 4.90 14.80
C THR A 77 -29.01 4.75 13.64
N ASN A 78 -29.34 3.52 13.21
CA ASN A 78 -30.18 3.18 12.05
C ASN A 78 -29.74 3.87 10.74
N VAL A 79 -28.43 4.12 10.56
CA VAL A 79 -27.86 4.70 9.34
C VAL A 79 -27.35 3.59 8.42
N LYS A 80 -27.79 3.60 7.17
CA LYS A 80 -27.26 2.71 6.15
C LYS A 80 -25.86 3.20 5.74
N LEU A 81 -24.85 2.35 5.91
CA LEU A 81 -23.45 2.63 5.60
C LEU A 81 -22.92 1.61 4.59
N THR A 82 -22.06 2.06 3.70
CA THR A 82 -21.20 1.15 2.93
C THR A 82 -20.20 0.45 3.86
N LEU A 83 -19.63 -0.66 3.42
CA LEU A 83 -18.61 -1.36 4.22
C LEU A 83 -17.43 -0.46 4.61
N PHE A 84 -17.00 0.44 3.72
CA PHE A 84 -15.87 1.32 4.03
C PHE A 84 -16.23 2.40 5.05
N GLU A 85 -17.42 2.96 4.96
CA GLU A 85 -17.96 3.91 5.96
C GLU A 85 -18.13 3.23 7.33
N LEU A 86 -18.69 2.02 7.36
CA LEU A 86 -18.81 1.24 8.60
C LEU A 86 -17.44 1.00 9.25
N LEU A 87 -16.44 0.58 8.48
CA LEU A 87 -15.08 0.36 8.98
C LEU A 87 -14.41 1.65 9.45
N THR A 88 -14.68 2.77 8.79
CA THR A 88 -14.19 4.10 9.23
C THR A 88 -14.81 4.48 10.58
N CYS A 89 -16.12 4.28 10.76
CA CYS A 89 -16.80 4.53 12.03
C CYS A 89 -16.27 3.60 13.15
N ILE A 90 -16.09 2.31 12.85
CA ILE A 90 -15.49 1.33 13.80
C ILE A 90 -14.09 1.80 14.23
N TYR A 91 -13.25 2.21 13.28
CA TYR A 91 -11.92 2.74 13.60
C TYR A 91 -12.01 3.95 14.53
N ILE A 92 -12.84 4.94 14.22
CA ILE A 92 -12.96 6.18 14.99
C ILE A 92 -13.41 5.88 16.43
N ILE A 93 -14.43 5.03 16.61
CA ILE A 93 -14.92 4.62 17.93
C ILE A 93 -13.83 3.88 18.71
N ALA A 94 -13.15 2.95 18.08
CA ALA A 94 -12.08 2.17 18.72
C ALA A 94 -10.87 3.04 19.06
N ALA A 95 -10.45 3.94 18.17
CA ALA A 95 -9.33 4.86 18.38
C ALA A 95 -9.61 5.86 19.52
N ARG A 96 -10.82 6.44 19.58
CA ARG A 96 -11.24 7.35 20.67
C ARG A 96 -11.14 6.71 22.06
N ARG A 97 -11.37 5.41 22.15
CA ARG A 97 -11.28 4.66 23.43
C ARG A 97 -9.84 4.42 23.88
N GLN A 98 -8.85 4.66 23.02
CA GLN A 98 -7.45 4.51 23.40
C GLN A 98 -6.97 5.76 24.14
N LYS A 99 -6.32 5.56 25.30
CA LYS A 99 -5.70 6.66 26.08
C LYS A 99 -4.32 7.01 25.52
N ASP A 100 -3.91 8.28 25.68
CA ASP A 100 -2.55 8.79 25.37
C ASP A 100 -2.12 8.61 23.90
N ILE A 101 -3.06 8.65 22.97
CA ILE A 101 -2.73 8.62 21.54
C ILE A 101 -2.18 9.97 21.10
N SER A 102 -0.98 9.96 20.53
CA SER A 102 -0.33 11.16 20.02
C SER A 102 -0.73 11.48 18.59
N HIS A 103 -0.90 10.47 17.72
CA HIS A 103 -1.23 10.64 16.30
C HIS A 103 -2.17 9.52 15.81
N ASN A 104 -3.00 9.86 14.85
CA ASN A 104 -3.94 8.96 14.18
C ASN A 104 -3.63 8.94 12.68
N LEU A 105 -3.07 7.85 12.17
CA LEU A 105 -2.70 7.70 10.75
C LEU A 105 -3.87 7.10 9.98
N VAL A 106 -4.43 7.81 9.00
CA VAL A 106 -5.66 7.42 8.32
C VAL A 106 -5.44 7.33 6.81
N GLU A 107 -5.45 6.12 6.27
CA GLU A 107 -5.42 5.88 4.84
C GLU A 107 -6.79 6.12 4.23
N SER A 108 -6.86 7.00 3.23
CA SER A 108 -8.09 7.26 2.47
C SER A 108 -8.35 6.16 1.44
N GLY A 109 -9.64 5.95 1.11
CA GLY A 109 -10.08 4.90 0.20
C GLY A 109 -9.74 5.18 -1.27
N LEU A 110 -10.72 5.64 -2.05
CA LEU A 110 -10.57 5.80 -3.50
C LEU A 110 -10.27 7.24 -3.92
N LEU A 111 -11.22 8.14 -3.65
CA LEU A 111 -11.21 9.57 -4.00
C LEU A 111 -11.53 10.38 -2.75
N PHE A 112 -10.80 11.45 -2.50
CA PHE A 112 -10.88 12.14 -1.22
C PHE A 112 -12.13 13.03 -1.04
N LYS A 113 -12.73 13.51 -2.13
CA LYS A 113 -13.89 14.42 -2.10
C LYS A 113 -15.05 13.95 -1.21
N LYS A 114 -15.49 12.71 -1.43
CA LYS A 114 -16.58 12.06 -0.69
C LYS A 114 -16.12 10.85 0.11
N ASP A 115 -14.85 10.86 0.52
CA ASP A 115 -14.25 9.76 1.27
C ASP A 115 -14.66 9.88 2.75
N SER A 116 -15.08 8.78 3.36
CA SER A 116 -15.46 8.75 4.78
C SER A 116 -14.30 9.11 5.73
N THR A 117 -13.07 9.18 5.22
CA THR A 117 -11.89 9.62 5.97
C THR A 117 -11.60 11.12 5.82
N ASN A 118 -12.35 11.85 5.00
CA ASN A 118 -12.21 13.30 4.85
C ASN A 118 -13.10 14.03 5.88
N LEU A 119 -12.76 13.94 7.15
CA LEU A 119 -13.58 14.38 8.27
C LEU A 119 -13.02 15.58 9.04
N TRP A 120 -11.70 15.81 8.97
CA TRP A 120 -11.04 16.79 9.81
C TRP A 120 -10.78 18.09 9.07
N SER A 121 -11.29 19.19 9.64
CA SER A 121 -11.00 20.56 9.14
C SER A 121 -9.58 21.00 9.45
N TYR A 122 -8.97 20.47 10.53
CA TYR A 122 -7.63 20.80 11.03
C TYR A 122 -6.79 19.53 11.22
N PRO A 123 -6.52 18.74 10.17
CA PRO A 123 -5.64 17.60 10.31
C PRO A 123 -4.20 18.08 10.55
N LYS A 124 -3.42 17.33 11.30
CA LYS A 124 -1.98 17.61 11.55
C LYS A 124 -1.19 17.69 10.26
N ALA A 125 -1.49 16.79 9.33
CA ALA A 125 -0.94 16.79 7.98
C ALA A 125 -1.85 16.03 7.01
N GLN A 126 -1.72 16.35 5.72
CA GLN A 126 -2.30 15.57 4.61
C GLN A 126 -1.20 15.19 3.64
N ILE A 127 -1.03 13.89 3.44
CA ILE A 127 0.08 13.32 2.68
C ILE A 127 -0.44 12.73 1.38
N VAL A 128 -0.08 13.34 0.26
CA VAL A 128 -0.49 12.92 -1.09
C VAL A 128 0.61 12.08 -1.70
N THR A 129 0.37 10.78 -1.81
CA THR A 129 1.27 9.84 -2.48
C THR A 129 1.14 9.97 -4.00
N ASN A 130 1.79 9.10 -4.77
CA ASN A 130 1.73 9.16 -6.23
C ASN A 130 0.28 9.04 -6.75
N ILE A 131 -0.14 9.94 -7.64
CA ILE A 131 -1.44 9.93 -8.32
C ILE A 131 -1.26 9.42 -9.75
N ASN A 132 -1.97 8.34 -10.08
CA ASN A 132 -2.01 7.71 -11.38
C ASN A 132 -3.44 7.63 -11.93
N PHE A 133 -3.58 7.27 -13.19
CA PHE A 133 -4.86 7.05 -13.86
C PHE A 133 -5.50 5.74 -13.36
N GLN A 134 -6.11 5.81 -12.18
CA GLN A 134 -6.85 4.74 -11.51
C GLN A 134 -8.17 5.26 -10.98
N HIS A 135 -9.15 4.38 -10.77
CA HIS A 135 -10.50 4.74 -10.32
C HIS A 135 -11.23 5.68 -11.28
N GLN A 136 -10.94 5.56 -12.58
CA GLN A 136 -11.55 6.34 -13.65
C GLN A 136 -13.04 6.08 -13.79
N GLU A 137 -13.51 4.91 -13.35
CA GLU A 137 -14.91 4.50 -13.31
C GLU A 137 -15.76 5.36 -12.37
N TRP A 138 -15.13 6.06 -11.43
CA TRP A 138 -15.78 6.90 -10.42
C TRP A 138 -15.69 8.41 -10.70
N VAL A 139 -15.15 8.81 -11.84
CA VAL A 139 -14.98 10.21 -12.21
C VAL A 139 -15.53 10.51 -13.60
N ASN A 140 -16.11 11.70 -13.76
CA ASN A 140 -16.55 12.23 -15.04
C ASN A 140 -16.09 13.69 -15.19
N PRO A 141 -15.38 14.05 -16.23
CA PRO A 141 -14.83 13.20 -17.30
C PRO A 141 -13.70 12.25 -16.80
N LYS A 142 -13.53 11.12 -17.48
CA LYS A 142 -12.50 10.10 -17.16
C LYS A 142 -11.09 10.57 -17.50
N THR A 143 -10.58 11.56 -16.76
CA THR A 143 -9.27 12.19 -17.01
C THR A 143 -8.41 12.21 -15.76
N ILE A 144 -7.08 12.29 -15.94
CA ILE A 144 -6.13 12.47 -14.82
C ILE A 144 -6.37 13.81 -14.10
N LYS A 145 -6.85 14.83 -14.81
CA LYS A 145 -7.20 16.14 -14.23
C LYS A 145 -8.34 16.00 -13.23
N GLU A 146 -9.42 15.27 -13.59
CA GLU A 146 -10.54 15.06 -12.69
C GLU A 146 -10.16 14.18 -11.49
N ILE A 147 -9.37 13.13 -11.70
CA ILE A 147 -8.82 12.31 -10.61
C ILE A 147 -8.02 13.19 -9.63
N CYS A 148 -7.14 14.06 -10.12
CA CYS A 148 -6.41 15.00 -9.27
C CYS A 148 -7.36 15.93 -8.52
N LYS A 149 -8.37 16.50 -9.20
CA LYS A 149 -9.37 17.38 -8.58
C LYS A 149 -10.11 16.67 -7.44
N GLN A 150 -10.57 15.44 -7.65
CA GLN A 150 -11.27 14.64 -6.64
C GLN A 150 -10.37 14.28 -5.44
N LYS A 151 -9.05 14.11 -5.65
CA LYS A 151 -8.11 13.76 -4.59
C LYS A 151 -7.57 14.99 -3.86
N VAL A 152 -7.07 16.01 -4.56
CA VAL A 152 -6.37 17.13 -3.92
C VAL A 152 -7.17 18.43 -3.84
N GLY A 153 -8.26 18.56 -4.59
CA GLY A 153 -9.10 19.77 -4.56
C GLY A 153 -9.94 19.93 -3.29
N TYR A 154 -9.95 18.91 -2.43
CA TYR A 154 -10.73 18.87 -1.18
C TYR A 154 -9.85 18.70 0.06
N LEU A 155 -8.57 19.01 -0.06
CA LEU A 155 -7.65 19.06 1.07
C LEU A 155 -7.99 20.23 1.99
N SER A 156 -7.73 20.06 3.26
CA SER A 156 -7.91 21.12 4.27
C SER A 156 -7.10 22.37 3.90
N LYS A 157 -7.61 23.53 4.29
CA LYS A 157 -6.93 24.83 4.17
C LYS A 157 -6.07 25.16 5.39
N ASN A 158 -6.14 24.35 6.43
CA ASN A 158 -5.52 24.57 7.74
C ASN A 158 -4.62 23.39 8.14
N THR A 159 -3.62 23.10 7.31
CA THR A 159 -2.76 21.93 7.51
C THR A 159 -1.40 22.11 6.84
N VAL A 160 -0.52 21.12 6.96
CA VAL A 160 0.65 20.98 6.10
C VAL A 160 0.37 19.87 5.08
N ILE A 161 0.55 20.17 3.80
CA ILE A 161 0.33 19.23 2.70
C ILE A 161 1.67 18.76 2.17
N TYR A 162 1.89 17.45 2.16
CA TYR A 162 3.10 16.83 1.60
C TYR A 162 2.76 16.15 0.28
N ILE A 163 3.49 16.48 -0.79
CA ILE A 163 3.26 15.93 -2.13
C ILE A 163 4.45 15.06 -2.54
N ALA A 164 4.20 13.75 -2.70
CA ALA A 164 5.18 12.79 -3.24
C ALA A 164 5.63 13.16 -4.65
N LYS A 165 6.70 12.51 -5.12
CA LYS A 165 7.13 12.59 -6.52
C LYS A 165 5.98 12.19 -7.44
N GLN A 166 5.68 13.02 -8.44
CA GLN A 166 4.62 12.85 -9.42
C GLN A 166 5.21 12.83 -10.83
N LYS A 167 4.46 12.32 -11.81
CA LYS A 167 4.74 12.57 -13.22
C LYS A 167 4.65 14.08 -13.51
N PRO A 168 5.46 14.66 -14.39
CA PRO A 168 5.48 16.12 -14.64
C PRO A 168 4.11 16.72 -14.94
N GLN A 169 3.32 16.07 -15.81
CA GLN A 169 1.95 16.49 -16.13
C GLN A 169 1.04 16.48 -14.90
N THR A 170 1.06 15.40 -14.11
CA THR A 170 0.26 15.27 -12.89
C THR A 170 0.65 16.35 -11.88
N LEU A 171 1.95 16.63 -11.72
CA LEU A 171 2.44 17.67 -10.83
C LEU A 171 1.94 19.07 -11.23
N ARG A 172 1.97 19.40 -12.53
CA ARG A 172 1.42 20.68 -13.03
C ARG A 172 -0.06 20.84 -12.68
N ILE A 173 -0.85 19.77 -12.86
CA ILE A 173 -2.27 19.76 -12.53
C ILE A 173 -2.47 19.98 -11.01
N ILE A 174 -1.75 19.24 -10.17
CA ILE A 174 -1.81 19.37 -8.70
C ILE A 174 -1.45 20.79 -8.28
N LYS A 175 -0.36 21.36 -8.79
CA LYS A 175 0.04 22.75 -8.49
C LYS A 175 -1.06 23.76 -8.87
N LYS A 176 -1.69 23.59 -10.04
CA LYS A 176 -2.80 24.46 -10.48
C LYS A 176 -4.01 24.36 -9.53
N ILE A 177 -4.39 23.14 -9.10
CA ILE A 177 -5.50 22.92 -8.19
C ILE A 177 -5.22 23.53 -6.81
N LEU A 178 -3.99 23.40 -6.31
CA LEU A 178 -3.60 23.86 -4.97
C LEU A 178 -3.14 25.33 -4.95
N LYS A 179 -3.17 26.06 -6.06
CA LYS A 179 -2.73 27.47 -6.11
C LYS A 179 -3.47 28.38 -5.13
N SER A 180 -4.77 28.13 -4.92
CA SER A 180 -5.64 28.88 -3.99
C SER A 180 -5.72 28.27 -2.59
N ASN A 181 -4.99 27.18 -2.30
CA ASN A 181 -4.98 26.58 -0.98
C ASN A 181 -3.94 27.30 -0.11
N PRO A 182 -4.31 27.92 1.03
CA PRO A 182 -3.39 28.70 1.87
C PRO A 182 -2.47 27.82 2.72
N SER A 183 -2.65 26.50 2.75
CA SER A 183 -1.83 25.58 3.52
C SER A 183 -0.37 25.58 3.05
N LYS A 184 0.55 25.34 3.97
CA LYS A 184 1.94 25.08 3.61
C LYS A 184 2.06 23.79 2.80
N ILE A 185 2.61 23.89 1.58
CA ILE A 185 2.77 22.74 0.68
C ILE A 185 4.26 22.38 0.56
N VAL A 186 4.58 21.13 0.89
CA VAL A 186 5.95 20.58 0.82
C VAL A 186 5.99 19.59 -0.35
N TYR A 187 6.71 19.94 -1.40
CA TYR A 187 6.87 19.11 -2.60
C TYR A 187 8.10 18.21 -2.52
N ALA A 188 8.10 17.13 -3.28
CA ALA A 188 9.22 16.20 -3.40
C ALA A 188 10.53 16.85 -3.91
N SER A 189 10.47 18.06 -4.46
CA SER A 189 11.66 18.87 -4.81
C SER A 189 12.45 19.36 -3.59
N SER A 190 11.87 19.32 -2.37
CA SER A 190 12.53 19.73 -1.13
C SER A 190 13.51 18.69 -0.58
N TRP A 191 13.59 17.52 -1.18
CA TRP A 191 14.59 16.50 -0.88
C TRP A 191 15.09 15.82 -2.15
N LYS A 192 16.25 15.16 -2.04
CA LYS A 192 16.88 14.37 -3.10
C LYS A 192 17.16 12.95 -2.61
N LEU A 193 17.03 11.98 -3.51
CA LEU A 193 17.46 10.60 -3.30
C LEU A 193 18.68 10.34 -4.19
N LYS A 194 19.83 10.01 -3.60
CA LYS A 194 21.07 9.66 -4.29
C LYS A 194 21.33 8.17 -4.10
N LYS A 195 21.74 7.47 -5.17
CA LYS A 195 22.18 6.08 -5.13
C LYS A 195 23.69 6.06 -4.89
N GLU A 196 24.12 5.27 -3.92
CA GLU A 196 25.50 4.89 -3.67
C GLU A 196 25.72 3.41 -4.06
N LYS A 197 26.97 2.90 -3.98
CA LYS A 197 27.28 1.52 -4.39
C LYS A 197 26.31 0.49 -3.77
N ASN A 198 26.08 0.53 -2.46
CA ASN A 198 25.32 -0.49 -1.72
C ASN A 198 24.14 0.02 -0.93
N TYR A 199 23.85 1.34 -0.99
CA TYR A 199 22.76 1.98 -0.24
C TYR A 199 22.28 3.24 -0.95
N TYR A 200 21.29 3.90 -0.38
CA TYR A 200 20.78 5.18 -0.87
C TYR A 200 20.96 6.25 0.21
N ILE A 201 20.97 7.51 -0.22
CA ILE A 201 21.05 8.66 0.68
C ILE A 201 19.84 9.56 0.40
N TYR A 202 19.06 9.82 1.45
CA TYR A 202 18.12 10.93 1.50
C TYR A 202 18.88 12.19 1.90
N LYS A 203 18.63 13.30 1.19
CA LYS A 203 19.20 14.61 1.53
C LYS A 203 18.14 15.69 1.38
N ASP A 204 17.92 16.49 2.42
CA ASP A 204 17.19 17.77 2.37
C ASP A 204 18.13 18.93 2.78
N LYS A 205 17.56 20.13 3.00
CA LYS A 205 18.34 21.33 3.36
C LYS A 205 19.24 21.11 4.59
N ASN A 206 18.73 20.39 5.60
CA ASN A 206 19.35 20.27 6.93
C ASN A 206 19.81 18.85 7.28
N ASN A 207 19.42 17.82 6.50
CA ASN A 207 19.63 16.43 6.88
C ASN A 207 20.22 15.61 5.75
N VAL A 208 21.13 14.70 6.14
CA VAL A 208 21.65 13.62 5.30
C VAL A 208 21.40 12.30 6.04
N ILE A 209 20.64 11.40 5.43
CA ILE A 209 20.21 10.14 6.05
C ILE A 209 20.54 8.96 5.13
N PRO A 210 21.43 8.04 5.54
CA PRO A 210 21.68 6.82 4.79
C PRO A 210 20.50 5.86 4.89
N ILE A 211 20.05 5.35 3.74
CA ILE A 211 18.98 4.36 3.65
C ILE A 211 19.61 3.00 3.37
N LYS A 212 19.81 2.22 4.45
CA LYS A 212 20.28 0.84 4.39
C LYS A 212 19.14 -0.09 4.81
N SER A 213 18.58 -0.86 3.88
CA SER A 213 17.48 -1.78 4.19
C SER A 213 17.51 -3.01 3.30
N LYS A 214 17.18 -4.18 3.90
CA LYS A 214 16.99 -5.45 3.21
C LYS A 214 15.57 -5.64 2.68
N PHE A 215 14.67 -4.69 2.91
CA PHE A 215 13.23 -4.81 2.63
C PHE A 215 12.71 -3.74 1.66
N ILE A 216 13.56 -2.78 1.28
CA ILE A 216 13.19 -1.68 0.38
C ILE A 216 13.93 -1.88 -0.93
N HIS A 217 13.25 -2.48 -1.91
CA HIS A 217 13.87 -3.03 -3.11
C HIS A 217 13.53 -2.26 -4.39
N SER A 218 12.63 -1.27 -4.35
CA SER A 218 12.24 -0.54 -5.56
C SER A 218 12.28 0.97 -5.38
N ASP A 219 12.43 1.69 -6.50
CA ASP A 219 12.38 3.16 -6.52
C ASP A 219 11.06 3.70 -5.96
N ALA A 220 9.94 3.00 -6.18
CA ALA A 220 8.65 3.39 -5.64
C ALA A 220 8.65 3.33 -4.10
N LEU A 221 9.15 2.24 -3.51
CA LEU A 221 9.27 2.12 -2.05
C LEU A 221 10.27 3.12 -1.48
N LEU A 222 11.39 3.37 -2.16
CA LEU A 222 12.38 4.37 -1.77
C LEU A 222 11.79 5.79 -1.78
N ASN A 223 11.07 6.18 -2.82
CA ASN A 223 10.41 7.49 -2.89
C ASN A 223 9.34 7.66 -1.80
N ASN A 224 8.57 6.60 -1.52
CA ASN A 224 7.58 6.61 -0.43
C ASN A 224 8.26 6.73 0.95
N LEU A 225 9.39 6.04 1.15
CA LEU A 225 10.19 6.18 2.36
C LEU A 225 10.73 7.60 2.51
N CYS A 226 11.26 8.20 1.44
CA CYS A 226 11.77 9.59 1.47
C CYS A 226 10.68 10.59 1.88
N LEU A 227 9.45 10.40 1.37
CA LEU A 227 8.30 11.20 1.80
C LEU A 227 8.02 11.03 3.30
N ALA A 228 8.01 9.78 3.79
CA ALA A 228 7.80 9.50 5.21
C ALA A 228 8.94 10.05 6.09
N ILE A 229 10.20 9.99 5.63
CA ILE A 229 11.36 10.61 6.30
C ILE A 229 11.15 12.13 6.42
N LYS A 230 10.76 12.81 5.33
CA LYS A 230 10.51 14.25 5.36
C LYS A 230 9.44 14.62 6.39
N VAL A 231 8.31 13.90 6.38
CA VAL A 231 7.23 14.10 7.35
C VAL A 231 7.72 13.86 8.78
N ALA A 232 8.48 12.78 9.02
CA ALA A 232 9.00 12.43 10.34
C ALA A 232 9.97 13.50 10.88
N LEU A 233 10.86 14.02 10.03
CA LEU A 233 11.77 15.11 10.38
C LEU A 233 11.02 16.40 10.73
N ASP A 234 10.01 16.76 9.92
CA ASP A 234 9.18 17.96 10.16
C ASP A 234 8.31 17.82 11.43
N PHE A 235 8.07 16.59 11.88
CA PHE A 235 7.42 16.29 13.17
C PHE A 235 8.42 16.22 14.34
N GLY A 236 9.69 16.60 14.11
CA GLY A 236 10.72 16.67 15.14
C GLY A 236 11.34 15.32 15.53
N ILE A 237 11.16 14.26 14.72
CA ILE A 237 11.84 12.99 14.99
C ILE A 237 13.32 13.12 14.60
N LYS A 238 14.21 12.85 15.56
CA LYS A 238 15.67 12.95 15.37
C LYS A 238 16.14 12.00 14.27
N LYS A 239 17.07 12.44 13.42
CA LYS A 239 17.63 11.65 12.30
C LYS A 239 18.24 10.32 12.76
N GLU A 240 18.83 10.26 13.95
CA GLU A 240 19.42 9.05 14.52
C GLU A 240 18.35 7.95 14.76
N ILE A 241 17.14 8.34 15.21
CA ILE A 241 16.00 7.44 15.39
C ILE A 241 15.55 6.90 14.02
N ILE A 242 15.45 7.80 13.02
CA ILE A 242 15.06 7.43 11.66
C ILE A 242 16.05 6.42 11.08
N ILE A 243 17.37 6.71 11.16
CA ILE A 243 18.43 5.83 10.66
C ILE A 243 18.36 4.44 11.30
N LYS A 244 18.19 4.35 12.63
CA LYS A 244 18.07 3.08 13.36
C LYS A 244 16.78 2.31 13.04
N THR A 245 15.75 3.02 12.56
CA THR A 245 14.43 2.43 12.28
C THR A 245 14.33 1.91 10.85
N ILE A 246 14.93 2.56 9.86
CA ILE A 246 14.86 2.18 8.43
C ILE A 246 15.11 0.68 8.19
N PRO A 247 16.13 0.02 8.77
CA PRO A 247 16.37 -1.40 8.54
C PRO A 247 15.26 -2.34 9.05
N LYS A 248 14.39 -1.85 9.93
CA LYS A 248 13.30 -2.62 10.55
C LYS A 248 11.99 -2.52 9.76
N ILE A 249 11.85 -1.54 8.85
CA ILE A 249 10.62 -1.29 8.10
C ILE A 249 10.40 -2.42 7.09
N LYS A 250 9.24 -3.08 7.20
CA LYS A 250 8.80 -4.16 6.30
C LYS A 250 7.43 -3.82 5.73
N PHE A 251 7.21 -4.22 4.49
CA PHE A 251 5.95 -3.99 3.78
C PHE A 251 5.33 -5.35 3.43
N GLU A 252 4.30 -5.74 4.14
CA GLU A 252 3.60 -7.00 3.84
C GLU A 252 2.93 -6.94 2.47
N GLY A 253 3.15 -7.99 1.68
CA GLY A 253 2.61 -8.09 0.33
C GLY A 253 3.16 -7.08 -0.69
N ARG A 254 4.31 -6.46 -0.42
CA ARG A 254 5.00 -5.53 -1.32
C ARG A 254 6.48 -5.88 -1.41
N LEU A 255 6.89 -6.50 -2.53
CA LEU A 255 8.25 -7.02 -2.74
C LEU A 255 8.76 -7.80 -1.51
N GLN A 256 7.88 -8.60 -0.92
CA GLN A 256 8.14 -9.36 0.29
C GLN A 256 8.74 -10.72 -0.04
N TYR A 257 10.00 -10.96 0.35
CA TYR A 257 10.59 -12.29 0.32
C TYR A 257 10.15 -13.12 1.54
N LEU A 258 9.53 -14.25 1.29
CA LEU A 258 9.31 -15.23 2.35
C LEU A 258 10.62 -15.93 2.70
N LYS A 259 10.90 -16.06 4.00
CA LYS A 259 12.12 -16.72 4.53
C LYS A 259 11.82 -17.95 5.35
N LYS A 260 10.58 -18.11 5.83
CA LYS A 260 10.10 -19.22 6.64
C LYS A 260 8.61 -19.46 6.38
N GLY A 261 8.11 -20.60 6.82
CA GLY A 261 6.70 -20.97 6.71
C GLY A 261 6.49 -22.23 5.87
N ARG A 262 5.23 -22.68 5.79
CA ARG A 262 4.85 -23.94 5.12
C ARG A 262 5.20 -23.96 3.63
N LEU A 263 5.04 -22.83 2.93
CA LEU A 263 5.31 -22.73 1.49
C LEU A 263 6.82 -22.75 1.19
N ILE A 264 7.65 -22.22 2.08
CA ILE A 264 9.11 -22.27 1.92
C ILE A 264 9.64 -23.70 1.97
N LYS A 265 8.99 -24.57 2.76
CA LYS A 265 9.33 -26.02 2.78
C LYS A 265 8.95 -26.76 1.48
N LYS A 266 8.22 -26.11 0.56
CA LYS A 266 7.78 -26.69 -0.73
C LYS A 266 8.61 -26.20 -1.91
N ILE A 267 9.57 -25.31 -1.70
CA ILE A 267 10.51 -24.87 -2.71
C ILE A 267 11.92 -25.36 -2.39
N ASN A 268 12.77 -25.38 -3.40
CA ASN A 268 14.16 -25.80 -3.23
C ASN A 268 15.01 -24.68 -2.58
N TYR A 269 16.09 -25.03 -1.90
CA TYR A 269 16.99 -24.08 -1.21
C TYR A 269 17.61 -23.01 -2.16
N ASN A 270 17.77 -23.33 -3.46
CA ASN A 270 18.26 -22.42 -4.49
C ASN A 270 17.19 -21.40 -4.97
N GLU A 271 15.95 -21.56 -4.55
CA GLU A 271 14.81 -20.75 -4.99
C GLU A 271 14.48 -19.67 -3.99
N ASN A 272 13.96 -18.54 -4.49
CA ASN A 272 13.39 -17.50 -3.66
C ASN A 272 11.89 -17.38 -3.95
N LEU A 273 11.09 -17.18 -2.93
CA LEU A 273 9.67 -16.90 -3.05
C LEU A 273 9.40 -15.42 -2.73
N LEU A 274 8.99 -14.67 -3.76
CA LEU A 274 8.71 -13.24 -3.71
C LEU A 274 7.21 -13.00 -3.83
N LEU A 275 6.64 -12.18 -2.96
CA LEU A 275 5.24 -11.79 -2.97
C LEU A 275 5.09 -10.31 -3.34
N ASP A 276 4.17 -10.00 -4.26
CA ASP A 276 3.78 -8.63 -4.56
C ASP A 276 2.30 -8.52 -4.96
N GLY A 277 1.53 -7.76 -4.20
CA GLY A 277 0.09 -7.55 -4.45
C GLY A 277 -0.22 -6.50 -5.52
N CYS A 278 0.69 -6.25 -6.47
CA CYS A 278 0.44 -5.34 -7.59
C CYS A 278 -0.75 -5.83 -8.44
N HIS A 279 -1.63 -4.91 -8.82
CA HIS A 279 -2.85 -5.21 -9.55
C HIS A 279 -3.27 -4.08 -10.51
N SER A 280 -2.44 -3.06 -10.67
CA SER A 280 -2.61 -1.97 -11.63
C SER A 280 -1.42 -1.94 -12.59
N ILE A 281 -1.60 -1.30 -13.75
CA ILE A 281 -0.53 -1.13 -14.75
C ILE A 281 0.69 -0.46 -14.13
N SER A 282 0.48 0.58 -13.31
CA SER A 282 1.56 1.32 -12.65
C SER A 282 2.31 0.44 -11.63
N SER A 283 1.60 -0.27 -10.76
CA SER A 283 2.23 -1.16 -9.78
C SER A 283 2.88 -2.38 -10.43
N GLY A 284 2.29 -2.91 -11.51
CA GLY A 284 2.90 -3.96 -12.34
C GLY A 284 4.22 -3.52 -12.98
N ALA A 285 4.28 -2.29 -13.51
CA ALA A 285 5.49 -1.71 -14.06
C ALA A 285 6.60 -1.57 -12.99
N ASN A 286 6.25 -1.16 -11.77
CA ASN A 286 7.19 -1.08 -10.64
C ASN A 286 7.76 -2.47 -10.27
N LEU A 287 6.89 -3.49 -10.17
CA LEU A 287 7.34 -4.86 -9.93
C LEU A 287 8.25 -5.33 -11.07
N ASN A 288 7.83 -5.13 -12.32
CA ASN A 288 8.60 -5.58 -13.49
C ASN A 288 9.99 -4.91 -13.56
N ASN A 289 10.11 -3.64 -13.23
CA ASN A 289 11.40 -2.94 -13.14
C ASN A 289 12.30 -3.55 -12.06
N TYR A 290 11.73 -3.92 -10.92
CA TYR A 290 12.47 -4.64 -9.89
C TYR A 290 12.92 -6.04 -10.40
N LEU A 291 12.03 -6.81 -11.02
CA LEU A 291 12.35 -8.14 -11.55
C LEU A 291 13.48 -8.10 -12.58
N LYS A 292 13.54 -7.04 -13.44
CA LYS A 292 14.67 -6.83 -14.38
C LYS A 292 16.02 -6.66 -13.68
N SER A 293 16.05 -6.12 -12.48
CA SER A 293 17.29 -5.94 -11.72
C SER A 293 17.84 -7.23 -11.11
N LEU A 294 17.00 -8.29 -11.07
CA LEU A 294 17.40 -9.59 -10.53
C LEU A 294 18.22 -10.38 -11.55
N LYS A 295 19.45 -10.77 -11.17
CA LYS A 295 20.32 -11.60 -12.00
C LYS A 295 19.96 -13.10 -11.96
N LYS A 296 18.67 -13.44 -11.94
CA LYS A 296 18.17 -14.82 -11.84
C LYS A 296 16.95 -15.01 -12.75
N PRO A 297 16.71 -16.21 -13.27
CA PRO A 297 15.47 -16.53 -13.98
C PRO A 297 14.24 -16.26 -13.09
N ILE A 298 13.22 -15.64 -13.67
CA ILE A 298 11.95 -15.32 -12.99
C ILE A 298 10.87 -16.26 -13.49
N TYR A 299 10.14 -16.84 -12.55
CA TYR A 299 8.97 -17.67 -12.80
C TYR A 299 7.77 -17.03 -12.07
N GLY A 300 6.60 -16.95 -12.73
CA GLY A 300 5.45 -16.25 -12.18
C GLY A 300 4.34 -17.20 -11.73
N ILE A 301 3.69 -16.85 -10.63
CA ILE A 301 2.35 -17.38 -10.26
C ILE A 301 1.41 -16.18 -10.23
N TRP A 302 0.41 -16.18 -11.12
CA TRP A 302 -0.46 -15.04 -11.36
C TRP A 302 -1.92 -15.35 -11.11
N GLY A 303 -2.57 -14.51 -10.31
CA GLY A 303 -4.02 -14.51 -10.12
C GLY A 303 -4.54 -13.07 -10.06
N MET A 304 -5.68 -12.78 -10.74
CA MET A 304 -6.16 -11.42 -10.91
C MET A 304 -7.69 -11.33 -10.92
N GLN A 305 -8.21 -10.13 -10.61
CA GLN A 305 -9.64 -9.81 -10.68
C GLN A 305 -10.02 -9.26 -12.05
N LYS A 306 -11.28 -9.48 -12.47
CA LYS A 306 -11.84 -9.08 -13.78
C LYS A 306 -11.71 -7.58 -14.07
N ASN A 307 -11.91 -6.74 -13.06
CA ASN A 307 -11.91 -5.27 -13.18
C ASN A 307 -10.53 -4.61 -13.21
N LYS A 308 -9.43 -5.38 -13.34
CA LYS A 308 -8.03 -4.88 -13.25
C LYS A 308 -7.25 -4.90 -14.56
N MET A 309 -7.94 -4.94 -15.71
CA MET A 309 -7.34 -4.95 -17.06
C MET A 309 -6.25 -6.02 -17.24
N PRO A 310 -6.58 -7.31 -17.11
CA PRO A 310 -5.62 -8.41 -17.03
C PRO A 310 -4.70 -8.49 -18.26
N GLU A 311 -5.20 -8.24 -19.46
CA GLU A 311 -4.40 -8.27 -20.69
C GLU A 311 -3.30 -7.20 -20.70
N LYS A 312 -3.67 -5.93 -20.41
CA LYS A 312 -2.70 -4.83 -20.34
C LYS A 312 -1.69 -5.04 -19.21
N PHE A 313 -2.14 -5.64 -18.11
CA PHE A 313 -1.29 -5.93 -16.95
C PHE A 313 -0.26 -7.01 -17.25
N ILE A 314 -0.68 -8.18 -17.76
CA ILE A 314 0.26 -9.30 -17.96
C ILE A 314 1.30 -9.01 -19.05
N LYS A 315 0.93 -8.27 -20.10
CA LYS A 315 1.82 -7.85 -21.18
C LYS A 315 3.10 -7.15 -20.67
N ILE A 316 3.03 -6.46 -19.53
CA ILE A 316 4.19 -5.76 -18.91
C ILE A 316 5.32 -6.73 -18.59
N PHE A 317 5.01 -7.99 -18.29
CA PHE A 317 5.97 -9.00 -17.80
C PHE A 317 6.53 -9.93 -18.89
N LYS A 318 6.06 -9.81 -20.14
CA LYS A 318 6.39 -10.73 -21.25
C LYS A 318 7.89 -11.03 -21.37
N LYS A 319 8.76 -10.01 -21.26
CA LYS A 319 10.21 -10.17 -21.46
C LYS A 319 10.97 -10.75 -20.25
N ASN A 320 10.34 -10.81 -19.09
CA ASN A 320 11.05 -11.10 -17.84
C ASN A 320 10.63 -12.40 -17.17
N ILE A 321 9.43 -12.93 -17.44
CA ILE A 321 8.94 -14.17 -16.86
C ILE A 321 9.14 -15.32 -17.85
N LYS A 322 9.96 -16.31 -17.48
CA LYS A 322 10.26 -17.48 -18.33
C LYS A 322 9.12 -18.50 -18.41
N LYS A 323 8.41 -18.72 -17.31
CA LYS A 323 7.26 -19.61 -17.18
C LYS A 323 6.24 -19.00 -16.24
N LEU A 324 4.99 -19.10 -16.58
CA LEU A 324 3.87 -18.54 -15.81
C LEU A 324 2.93 -19.68 -15.40
N ILE A 325 2.49 -19.67 -14.15
CA ILE A 325 1.38 -20.50 -13.68
C ILE A 325 0.25 -19.57 -13.28
N THR A 326 -0.96 -19.87 -13.75
CA THR A 326 -2.15 -19.11 -13.39
C THR A 326 -2.95 -19.83 -12.32
N ILE A 327 -3.49 -19.08 -11.37
CA ILE A 327 -4.39 -19.60 -10.33
C ILE A 327 -5.58 -18.67 -10.13
N LYS A 328 -6.74 -19.24 -9.76
CA LYS A 328 -7.89 -18.46 -9.30
C LYS A 328 -7.59 -17.92 -7.88
N ILE A 329 -7.99 -16.69 -7.61
CA ILE A 329 -7.89 -16.13 -6.24
C ILE A 329 -8.99 -16.81 -5.40
N PRO A 330 -8.65 -17.51 -4.31
CA PRO A 330 -9.65 -18.17 -3.47
C PRO A 330 -10.59 -17.17 -2.80
N ASN A 331 -11.86 -17.54 -2.68
CA ASN A 331 -12.90 -16.75 -2.00
C ASN A 331 -13.08 -15.31 -2.49
N GLU A 332 -12.67 -15.01 -3.74
CA GLU A 332 -12.83 -13.69 -4.35
C GLU A 332 -13.85 -13.79 -5.51
N PRO A 333 -15.06 -13.21 -5.36
CA PRO A 333 -16.13 -13.32 -6.37
C PRO A 333 -15.73 -12.78 -7.75
N ASN A 334 -14.89 -11.74 -7.78
CA ASN A 334 -14.41 -11.10 -9.00
C ASN A 334 -13.14 -11.76 -9.57
N ALA A 335 -12.69 -12.89 -9.00
CA ALA A 335 -11.51 -13.59 -9.50
C ALA A 335 -11.73 -14.14 -10.90
N ILE A 336 -10.73 -14.03 -11.75
CA ILE A 336 -10.72 -14.70 -13.05
C ILE A 336 -10.24 -16.13 -12.83
N ASP A 337 -10.87 -17.08 -13.55
CA ASP A 337 -10.48 -18.49 -13.48
C ASP A 337 -9.08 -18.73 -14.04
N ALA A 338 -8.41 -19.75 -13.49
CA ALA A 338 -7.02 -20.06 -13.88
C ALA A 338 -6.89 -20.39 -15.38
N LYS A 339 -7.87 -21.09 -15.97
CA LYS A 339 -7.87 -21.40 -17.41
C LYS A 339 -7.97 -20.12 -18.25
N THR A 340 -8.94 -19.24 -17.95
CA THR A 340 -9.11 -17.94 -18.63
C THR A 340 -7.87 -17.05 -18.52
N LEU A 341 -7.23 -16.98 -17.33
CA LEU A 341 -5.96 -16.26 -17.18
C LEU A 341 -4.85 -16.88 -18.04
N SER A 342 -4.83 -18.21 -18.16
CA SER A 342 -3.86 -18.90 -19.02
C SER A 342 -4.08 -18.56 -20.50
N GLU A 343 -5.31 -18.51 -20.98
CA GLU A 343 -5.66 -18.09 -22.34
C GLU A 343 -5.25 -16.66 -22.62
N ILE A 344 -5.54 -15.74 -21.69
CA ILE A 344 -5.08 -14.34 -21.79
C ILE A 344 -3.55 -14.27 -21.91
N ALA A 345 -2.81 -15.01 -21.09
CA ALA A 345 -1.35 -15.00 -21.15
C ALA A 345 -0.80 -15.62 -22.43
N LYS A 346 -1.41 -16.67 -22.97
CA LYS A 346 -1.02 -17.30 -24.26
C LYS A 346 -1.06 -16.32 -25.43
N LYS A 347 -2.04 -15.39 -25.47
CA LYS A 347 -2.11 -14.33 -26.50
C LYS A 347 -0.84 -13.44 -26.56
N TYR A 348 -0.04 -13.47 -25.50
CA TYR A 348 1.22 -12.73 -25.39
C TYR A 348 2.45 -13.65 -25.32
N ASP A 349 2.34 -14.86 -25.86
CA ASP A 349 3.42 -15.87 -25.98
C ASP A 349 4.08 -16.25 -24.65
N PHE A 350 3.34 -16.31 -23.56
CA PHE A 350 3.84 -16.87 -22.33
C PHE A 350 3.83 -18.41 -22.36
N LYS A 351 4.91 -19.04 -21.90
CA LYS A 351 4.88 -20.46 -21.51
C LYS A 351 4.04 -20.57 -20.22
N VAL A 352 2.76 -20.87 -20.34
CA VAL A 352 1.79 -20.79 -19.25
C VAL A 352 1.01 -22.09 -19.06
N GLN A 353 0.69 -22.42 -17.80
CA GLN A 353 -0.16 -23.53 -17.39
C GLN A 353 -1.07 -23.12 -16.25
N PRO A 354 -2.33 -23.55 -16.20
CA PRO A 354 -3.20 -23.36 -15.06
C PRO A 354 -2.85 -24.31 -13.90
N ALA A 355 -3.17 -23.88 -12.67
CA ALA A 355 -3.12 -24.72 -11.48
C ALA A 355 -4.37 -24.46 -10.61
N THR A 356 -4.75 -25.46 -9.80
CA THR A 356 -5.94 -25.41 -8.94
C THR A 356 -5.73 -24.57 -7.69
N ASN A 357 -4.49 -24.55 -7.18
CA ASN A 357 -4.13 -23.82 -5.95
C ASN A 357 -2.63 -23.51 -5.90
N ILE A 358 -2.23 -22.78 -4.87
CA ILE A 358 -0.84 -22.32 -4.70
C ILE A 358 0.16 -23.48 -4.55
N TYR A 359 -0.20 -24.57 -3.89
CA TYR A 359 0.68 -25.70 -3.69
C TYR A 359 0.99 -26.41 -5.02
N GLN A 360 -0.05 -26.64 -5.84
CA GLN A 360 0.12 -27.20 -7.18
C GLN A 360 0.91 -26.25 -8.09
N ALA A 361 0.67 -24.92 -7.98
CA ALA A 361 1.42 -23.94 -8.76
C ALA A 361 2.92 -23.96 -8.42
N ILE A 362 3.27 -24.02 -7.15
CA ILE A 362 4.66 -24.14 -6.69
C ILE A 362 5.26 -25.45 -7.21
N LYS A 363 4.56 -26.60 -7.07
CA LYS A 363 5.04 -27.90 -7.55
C LYS A 363 5.35 -27.92 -9.06
N LYS A 364 4.58 -27.17 -9.87
CA LYS A 364 4.80 -27.06 -11.34
C LYS A 364 6.02 -26.19 -11.71
N ILE A 365 6.56 -25.41 -10.77
CA ILE A 365 7.68 -24.48 -10.99
C ILE A 365 8.95 -24.94 -10.30
N SER A 366 8.84 -25.43 -9.05
CA SER A 366 9.98 -25.75 -8.20
C SER A 366 10.79 -26.92 -8.78
N ASP A 367 12.10 -26.71 -8.86
CA ASP A 367 13.11 -27.70 -9.27
C ASP A 367 14.46 -27.33 -8.64
N ASN A 368 15.54 -28.04 -8.97
CA ASN A 368 16.87 -27.80 -8.40
C ASN A 368 17.61 -26.57 -9.00
N LYS A 369 16.98 -25.83 -9.93
CA LYS A 369 17.63 -24.71 -10.61
C LYS A 369 17.42 -23.40 -9.85
N ARG A 370 18.46 -22.59 -9.77
CA ARG A 370 18.41 -21.27 -9.13
C ARG A 370 17.43 -20.34 -9.84
N LYS A 371 16.40 -19.85 -9.13
CA LYS A 371 15.37 -18.96 -9.68
C LYS A 371 14.67 -18.11 -8.61
N THR A 372 13.90 -17.14 -9.06
CA THR A 372 12.92 -16.42 -8.21
C THR A 372 11.51 -16.76 -8.70
N ILE A 373 10.68 -17.28 -7.79
CA ILE A 373 9.26 -17.51 -8.01
C ILE A 373 8.54 -16.26 -7.47
N VAL A 374 7.87 -15.52 -8.33
CA VAL A 374 7.08 -14.34 -7.93
C VAL A 374 5.59 -14.66 -7.95
N ILE A 375 4.90 -14.42 -6.85
CA ILE A 375 3.44 -14.54 -6.74
C ILE A 375 2.87 -13.12 -6.78
N PHE A 376 1.96 -12.83 -7.74
CA PHE A 376 1.53 -11.47 -8.01
C PHE A 376 0.14 -11.38 -8.65
N GLY A 377 -0.41 -10.15 -8.74
CA GLY A 377 -1.62 -9.82 -9.47
C GLY A 377 -2.81 -9.42 -8.59
N SER A 378 -2.77 -9.66 -7.27
CA SER A 378 -3.82 -9.25 -6.35
C SER A 378 -3.34 -9.25 -4.90
N LEU A 379 -3.79 -8.28 -4.11
CA LEU A 379 -3.60 -8.30 -2.65
C LEU A 379 -4.35 -9.46 -1.97
N TYR A 380 -5.53 -9.83 -2.48
CA TYR A 380 -6.30 -10.96 -1.97
C TYR A 380 -5.56 -12.28 -2.18
N LEU A 381 -4.91 -12.45 -3.35
CA LEU A 381 -4.04 -13.60 -3.59
C LEU A 381 -2.90 -13.65 -2.58
N ILE A 382 -2.21 -12.52 -2.38
CA ILE A 382 -1.10 -12.45 -1.43
C ILE A 382 -1.58 -12.73 -0.01
N GLY A 383 -2.76 -12.24 0.36
CA GLY A 383 -3.38 -12.54 1.65
C GLY A 383 -3.60 -14.04 1.87
N ASP A 384 -4.19 -14.75 0.89
CA ASP A 384 -4.37 -16.20 0.93
C ASP A 384 -3.04 -16.96 1.06
N VAL A 385 -2.04 -16.52 0.29
CA VAL A 385 -0.69 -17.09 0.34
C VAL A 385 -0.03 -16.90 1.71
N LEU A 386 -0.13 -15.72 2.31
CA LEU A 386 0.40 -15.44 3.65
C LEU A 386 -0.30 -16.28 4.72
N LYS A 387 -1.64 -16.40 4.65
CA LYS A 387 -2.42 -17.25 5.54
C LYS A 387 -1.99 -18.73 5.44
N LYS A 388 -1.81 -19.25 4.22
CA LYS A 388 -1.34 -20.62 3.99
C LYS A 388 0.12 -20.86 4.37
N ASN A 389 0.94 -19.81 4.36
CA ASN A 389 2.34 -19.90 4.74
C ASN A 389 2.55 -19.84 6.26
N SER A 390 1.60 -19.25 7.04
CA SER A 390 1.70 -19.18 8.48
C SER A 390 1.63 -20.58 9.13
N TYR A 391 2.34 -20.72 10.25
CA TYR A 391 2.17 -21.85 11.17
C TYR A 391 1.09 -21.41 12.18
N PHE A 392 -0.03 -22.11 12.22
CA PHE A 392 -0.98 -22.09 13.32
C PHE A 392 -0.73 -23.36 14.15
#